data_049f12a70496a5fa494b3a9f9aa44b3a
#
_entry.id   049f12a70496a5fa494b3a9f9aa44b3a
#
_cell.length_a   1.000
_cell.length_b   1.000
_cell.length_c   1.000
_cell.angle_alpha   90.00
_cell.angle_beta   90.00
_cell.angle_gamma   90.00
#
_symmetry.space_group_name_H-M   'P 1'
#
loop_
_entity.id
_entity.type
_entity.pdbx_description
1 polymer ?
#
loop_
_entity_poly.entity_id
_entity_poly.type
_entity_poly.pdbx_seq_one_letter_code
_entity_poly.pdbx_strand_id
1 'polypeptide(L)'
;MVAFSRHDALFGLALALAGCSVGGGEGEIGGTVVATDYCGLDTADYQLVPSFFSAELVEGSMSLRVQRGSALEQFADGLMIVVRDVNDVKERRIGLPITLDGDWLSPVQITLYLNGSCLAGFPSDHRRRAVLMEAVGGTITFDAIYAPDVEPGDPGIEAELDQVVFVDSAMPEERHATLSGRFSLFYQRGAPAQRFP
;
A
#
# COMPACT_ATOMS: atom_id res chain seq x y z
N MET A 1 -46.03 38.02 -29.56
CA MET A 1 -45.15 38.22 -28.41
C MET A 1 -45.26 36.99 -27.56
N VAL A 2 -44.25 36.09 -27.65
CA VAL A 2 -44.18 34.84 -26.85
C VAL A 2 -43.02 35.00 -25.91
N ALA A 3 -43.31 35.00 -24.60
CA ALA A 3 -42.31 35.14 -23.54
C ALA A 3 -41.69 33.75 -23.32
N PHE A 4 -40.41 33.59 -23.56
CA PHE A 4 -39.61 32.41 -23.21
C PHE A 4 -39.21 32.52 -21.71
N SER A 5 -39.63 31.54 -20.95
CA SER A 5 -39.27 31.36 -19.54
C SER A 5 -37.84 30.90 -19.37
N ARG A 6 -37.05 31.61 -18.55
CA ARG A 6 -35.63 31.42 -18.26
C ARG A 6 -35.38 30.46 -17.08
N HIS A 7 -36.01 29.28 -17.02
CA HIS A 7 -35.87 28.43 -15.82
C HIS A 7 -35.27 27.05 -16.04
N ASP A 8 -34.79 26.69 -17.28
CA ASP A 8 -34.36 25.31 -17.57
C ASP A 8 -32.84 25.12 -17.71
N ALA A 9 -32.00 26.03 -17.19
CA ALA A 9 -30.55 25.96 -17.40
C ALA A 9 -29.71 25.61 -16.15
N LEU A 10 -30.30 25.10 -15.07
CA LEU A 10 -29.57 24.86 -13.80
C LEU A 10 -29.52 23.40 -13.32
N PHE A 11 -29.98 22.44 -14.14
CA PHE A 11 -30.01 21.02 -13.72
C PHE A 11 -28.90 20.14 -14.37
N GLY A 12 -27.96 20.73 -15.07
CA GLY A 12 -26.99 19.99 -15.89
C GLY A 12 -25.57 19.84 -15.30
N LEU A 13 -25.25 20.34 -14.09
CA LEU A 13 -23.86 20.39 -13.63
C LEU A 13 -23.57 19.65 -12.32
N ALA A 14 -24.38 18.69 -11.91
CA ALA A 14 -24.20 17.99 -10.63
C ALA A 14 -23.75 16.53 -10.75
N LEU A 15 -23.33 16.04 -11.93
CA LEU A 15 -23.04 14.61 -12.16
C LEU A 15 -21.59 14.31 -12.59
N ALA A 16 -20.62 15.13 -12.29
CA ALA A 16 -19.24 14.90 -12.70
C ALA A 16 -18.22 14.83 -11.52
N LEU A 17 -18.68 14.48 -10.33
CA LEU A 17 -17.77 14.22 -9.18
C LEU A 17 -17.96 12.79 -8.66
N ALA A 18 -18.11 11.81 -9.54
CA ALA A 18 -17.76 10.44 -9.23
C ALA A 18 -16.23 10.35 -9.22
N GLY A 19 -15.60 11.04 -8.27
CA GLY A 19 -14.19 10.95 -8.00
C GLY A 19 -13.87 9.49 -7.64
N CYS A 20 -12.79 8.95 -8.21
CA CYS A 20 -12.18 7.70 -7.81
C CYS A 20 -12.18 7.62 -6.29
N SER A 21 -13.02 6.80 -5.71
CA SER A 21 -12.95 6.53 -4.27
C SER A 21 -11.70 5.68 -4.04
N VAL A 22 -10.62 6.34 -3.68
CA VAL A 22 -9.50 5.71 -3.00
C VAL A 22 -10.10 5.01 -1.79
N GLY A 23 -9.85 3.72 -1.64
CA GLY A 23 -10.44 2.96 -0.54
C GLY A 23 -10.17 3.65 0.79
N GLY A 24 -11.23 3.89 1.57
CA GLY A 24 -11.08 4.40 2.92
C GLY A 24 -10.30 3.39 3.74
N GLY A 25 -9.33 3.86 4.51
CA GLY A 25 -8.52 3.01 5.37
C GLY A 25 -7.81 3.84 6.41
N GLU A 26 -7.24 3.17 7.40
CA GLU A 26 -6.41 3.76 8.44
C GLU A 26 -5.22 2.85 8.74
N GLY A 27 -4.19 3.42 9.33
CA GLY A 27 -3.03 2.63 9.73
C GLY A 27 -1.93 3.50 10.32
N GLU A 28 -1.05 2.82 11.05
CA GLU A 28 0.16 3.41 11.60
C GLU A 28 1.24 2.34 11.60
N ILE A 29 2.32 2.60 10.89
CA ILE A 29 3.46 1.69 10.75
C ILE A 29 4.71 2.51 11.05
N GLY A 30 5.55 2.02 11.95
CA GLY A 30 6.73 2.75 12.37
C GLY A 30 7.89 1.85 12.73
N GLY A 31 9.06 2.46 12.90
CA GLY A 31 10.27 1.76 13.31
C GLY A 31 11.54 2.41 12.81
N THR A 32 12.57 1.62 12.57
CA THR A 32 13.88 2.08 12.13
C THR A 32 14.02 1.97 10.62
N VAL A 33 14.55 3.00 9.99
CA VAL A 33 14.86 3.00 8.55
C VAL A 33 16.26 3.58 8.34
N VAL A 34 17.07 2.86 7.59
CA VAL A 34 18.39 3.26 7.12
C VAL A 34 18.40 3.24 5.59
N ALA A 35 18.71 4.38 4.97
CA ALA A 35 18.91 4.51 3.52
C ALA A 35 19.93 5.64 3.29
N THR A 36 21.18 5.42 3.74
CA THR A 36 22.20 6.46 3.91
C THR A 36 22.89 6.84 2.60
N ASP A 37 23.05 5.89 1.69
CA ASP A 37 23.79 6.06 0.43
C ASP A 37 23.13 7.02 -0.54
N TYR A 38 21.80 7.06 -0.55
CA TYR A 38 21.01 7.78 -1.54
C TYR A 38 20.10 8.85 -0.96
N CYS A 39 19.50 8.60 0.19
CA CYS A 39 18.51 9.49 0.81
C CYS A 39 19.08 10.27 1.98
N GLY A 40 20.23 9.85 2.54
CA GLY A 40 20.72 10.36 3.80
C GLY A 40 19.76 10.08 4.97
N LEU A 41 18.91 9.05 4.83
CA LEU A 41 17.93 8.69 5.84
C LEU A 41 18.53 7.67 6.80
N ASP A 42 18.62 8.06 8.08
CA ASP A 42 19.02 7.20 9.19
C ASP A 42 18.19 7.63 10.40
N THR A 43 17.13 6.89 10.70
CA THR A 43 16.20 7.25 11.77
C THR A 43 15.62 6.04 12.48
N ALA A 44 15.55 6.13 13.81
CA ALA A 44 14.87 5.16 14.66
C ALA A 44 13.35 5.46 14.83
N ASP A 45 12.92 6.64 14.39
CA ASP A 45 11.54 7.13 14.59
C ASP A 45 10.82 7.34 13.25
N TYR A 46 11.02 6.43 12.29
CA TYR A 46 10.29 6.49 11.04
C TYR A 46 8.82 6.20 11.27
N GLN A 47 7.96 7.04 10.68
CA GLN A 47 6.51 6.90 10.76
C GLN A 47 5.89 6.91 9.37
N LEU A 48 5.21 5.84 9.02
CA LEU A 48 4.35 5.72 7.85
C LEU A 48 2.89 5.77 8.32
N VAL A 49 2.30 6.97 8.30
CA VAL A 49 0.86 7.16 8.49
C VAL A 49 0.22 7.21 7.11
N PRO A 50 -0.43 6.13 6.67
CA PRO A 50 -0.93 6.04 5.31
C PRO A 50 -2.07 7.02 5.05
N SER A 51 -2.10 7.55 3.85
CA SER A 51 -3.17 8.43 3.34
C SER A 51 -3.77 7.90 2.03
N PHE A 52 -3.25 6.80 1.52
CA PHE A 52 -3.73 6.13 0.33
C PHE A 52 -3.67 4.62 0.52
N PHE A 53 -4.79 3.97 0.19
CA PHE A 53 -4.94 2.52 0.24
C PHE A 53 -5.53 2.03 -1.07
N SER A 54 -5.01 0.93 -1.58
CA SER A 54 -5.63 0.24 -2.72
C SER A 54 -5.44 -1.26 -2.61
N ALA A 55 -6.40 -2.00 -3.16
CA ALA A 55 -6.35 -3.44 -3.27
C ALA A 55 -6.78 -3.85 -4.67
N GLU A 56 -6.03 -4.76 -5.27
CA GLU A 56 -6.36 -5.39 -6.55
C GLU A 56 -6.35 -6.90 -6.38
N LEU A 57 -7.43 -7.56 -6.82
CA LEU A 57 -7.58 -9.01 -6.77
C LEU A 57 -7.60 -9.56 -8.20
N VAL A 58 -6.66 -10.44 -8.51
CA VAL A 58 -6.54 -11.13 -9.81
C VAL A 58 -6.32 -12.61 -9.57
N GLU A 59 -7.25 -13.43 -10.03
CA GLU A 59 -7.14 -14.91 -9.98
C GLU A 59 -6.79 -15.47 -8.59
N GLY A 60 -7.38 -14.89 -7.53
CA GLY A 60 -7.12 -15.31 -6.15
C GLY A 60 -5.86 -14.72 -5.51
N SER A 61 -5.02 -14.04 -6.27
CA SER A 61 -3.88 -13.28 -5.76
C SER A 61 -4.30 -11.82 -5.52
N MET A 62 -3.87 -11.24 -4.40
CA MET A 62 -4.17 -9.87 -4.03
C MET A 62 -2.90 -9.04 -3.90
N SER A 63 -2.92 -7.85 -4.51
CA SER A 63 -1.91 -6.82 -4.30
C SER A 63 -2.50 -5.67 -3.50
N LEU A 64 -1.89 -5.34 -2.37
CA LEU A 64 -2.27 -4.24 -1.51
C LEU A 64 -1.24 -3.12 -1.59
N ARG A 65 -1.69 -1.88 -1.53
CA ARG A 65 -0.83 -0.71 -1.30
C ARG A 65 -1.29 0.04 -0.08
N VAL A 66 -0.35 0.32 0.78
CA VAL A 66 -0.51 1.09 2.02
C VAL A 66 0.54 2.18 1.97
N GLN A 67 0.18 3.42 1.60
CA GLN A 67 1.19 4.44 1.31
C GLN A 67 0.84 5.82 1.85
N ARG A 68 1.87 6.62 2.08
CA ARG A 68 1.82 8.02 2.50
C ARG A 68 2.27 8.93 1.37
N GLY A 69 1.63 10.09 1.25
CA GLY A 69 1.99 11.12 0.30
C GLY A 69 1.15 11.08 -0.97
N SER A 70 1.79 11.03 -2.14
CA SER A 70 1.09 10.99 -3.42
C SER A 70 0.36 9.67 -3.66
N ALA A 71 -0.72 9.69 -4.44
CA ALA A 71 -1.31 8.48 -5.01
C ALA A 71 -0.37 7.79 -6.03
N LEU A 72 0.62 8.52 -6.55
CA LEU A 72 1.66 7.99 -7.43
C LEU A 72 2.79 7.42 -6.60
N GLU A 73 3.05 6.12 -6.72
CA GLU A 73 4.11 5.39 -6.00
C GLU A 73 5.48 6.07 -6.10
N GLN A 74 5.83 6.58 -7.27
CA GLN A 74 7.10 7.27 -7.53
C GLN A 74 7.33 8.54 -6.69
N PHE A 75 6.31 9.02 -5.97
CA PHE A 75 6.36 10.19 -5.09
C PHE A 75 5.86 9.90 -3.69
N ALA A 76 5.76 8.63 -3.33
CA ALA A 76 5.20 8.17 -2.07
C ALA A 76 6.18 7.28 -1.32
N ASP A 77 5.98 7.14 -0.02
CA ASP A 77 6.53 6.03 0.76
C ASP A 77 5.41 5.05 1.05
N GLY A 78 5.72 3.77 1.10
CA GLY A 78 4.68 2.80 1.39
C GLY A 78 5.13 1.36 1.35
N LEU A 79 4.14 0.49 1.54
CA LEU A 79 4.27 -0.94 1.42
C LEU A 79 3.46 -1.43 0.22
N MET A 80 4.06 -2.28 -0.59
CA MET A 80 3.36 -3.17 -1.50
C MET A 80 3.34 -4.56 -0.88
N ILE A 81 2.15 -5.12 -0.69
CA ILE A 81 1.95 -6.44 -0.10
C ILE A 81 1.26 -7.31 -1.14
N VAL A 82 1.87 -8.43 -1.47
CA VAL A 82 1.32 -9.42 -2.40
C VAL A 82 0.93 -10.67 -1.61
N VAL A 83 -0.34 -11.01 -1.60
CA VAL A 83 -0.89 -12.25 -1.06
C VAL A 83 -1.20 -13.17 -2.22
N ARG A 84 -0.52 -14.31 -2.31
CA ARG A 84 -0.61 -15.20 -3.47
C ARG A 84 -1.94 -15.93 -3.59
N ASP A 85 -2.52 -16.30 -2.45
CA ASP A 85 -3.78 -17.02 -2.37
C ASP A 85 -4.58 -16.50 -1.16
N VAL A 86 -5.52 -15.60 -1.45
CA VAL A 86 -6.37 -15.01 -0.40
C VAL A 86 -7.32 -16.03 0.21
N ASN A 87 -7.70 -17.07 -0.53
CA ASN A 87 -8.60 -18.11 -0.04
C ASN A 87 -7.88 -18.97 1.00
N ASP A 88 -6.61 -19.37 0.76
CA ASP A 88 -5.80 -20.08 1.75
C ASP A 88 -5.59 -19.25 3.03
N VAL A 89 -5.33 -17.94 2.87
CA VAL A 89 -5.17 -17.05 4.02
C VAL A 89 -6.47 -16.93 4.80
N LYS A 90 -7.61 -16.71 4.12
CA LYS A 90 -8.93 -16.57 4.76
C LYS A 90 -9.35 -17.83 5.51
N GLU A 91 -9.16 -19.02 4.90
CA GLU A 91 -9.61 -20.29 5.48
C GLU A 91 -8.72 -20.82 6.60
N ARG A 92 -7.40 -20.56 6.52
CA ARG A 92 -6.43 -21.30 7.34
C ARG A 92 -5.49 -20.45 8.16
N ARG A 93 -5.36 -19.14 7.86
CA ARG A 93 -4.31 -18.31 8.43
C ARG A 93 -4.81 -17.06 9.14
N ILE A 94 -6.11 -16.78 9.17
CA ILE A 94 -6.66 -15.64 9.91
C ILE A 94 -6.26 -15.73 11.38
N GLY A 95 -5.72 -14.64 11.92
CA GLY A 95 -5.21 -14.54 13.29
C GLY A 95 -3.90 -15.32 13.55
N LEU A 96 -3.30 -15.93 12.50
CA LEU A 96 -2.03 -16.64 12.65
C LEU A 96 -0.90 -15.87 11.99
N PRO A 97 0.28 -15.75 12.64
CA PRO A 97 1.42 -15.08 12.06
C PRO A 97 1.96 -15.86 10.85
N ILE A 98 2.18 -15.14 9.75
CA ILE A 98 2.82 -15.63 8.52
C ILE A 98 4.25 -15.10 8.54
N THR A 99 5.23 -15.99 8.56
CA THR A 99 6.65 -15.62 8.55
C THR A 99 7.06 -15.09 7.17
N LEU A 100 7.82 -14.00 7.18
CA LEU A 100 8.41 -13.37 6.01
C LEU A 100 9.88 -13.77 5.96
N ASP A 101 10.28 -14.54 4.98
CA ASP A 101 11.62 -15.13 4.86
C ASP A 101 12.38 -14.70 3.59
N GLY A 102 11.75 -13.83 2.79
CA GLY A 102 12.29 -13.38 1.51
C GLY A 102 12.21 -14.44 0.40
N ASP A 103 11.61 -15.61 0.67
CA ASP A 103 11.39 -16.60 -0.38
C ASP A 103 10.28 -16.09 -1.34
N TRP A 104 10.62 -16.12 -2.63
CA TRP A 104 9.66 -15.75 -3.67
C TRP A 104 8.43 -16.68 -3.72
N LEU A 105 8.48 -17.87 -3.10
CA LEU A 105 7.37 -18.81 -2.97
C LEU A 105 6.52 -18.58 -1.70
N SER A 106 6.94 -17.69 -0.80
CA SER A 106 6.19 -17.36 0.41
C SER A 106 4.76 -16.93 0.09
N PRO A 107 3.77 -17.30 0.92
CA PRO A 107 2.37 -16.96 0.71
C PRO A 107 2.13 -15.45 0.69
N VAL A 108 2.99 -14.68 1.36
CA VAL A 108 2.96 -13.22 1.40
C VAL A 108 4.35 -12.67 1.13
N GLN A 109 4.40 -11.64 0.28
CA GLN A 109 5.60 -10.85 0.02
C GLN A 109 5.31 -9.39 0.34
N ILE A 110 6.29 -8.69 0.91
CA ILE A 110 6.15 -7.27 1.22
C ILE A 110 7.38 -6.52 0.72
N THR A 111 7.15 -5.44 -0.02
CA THR A 111 8.19 -4.52 -0.46
C THR A 111 7.94 -3.15 0.19
N LEU A 112 8.94 -2.62 0.87
CA LEU A 112 8.97 -1.22 1.32
C LEU A 112 9.57 -0.36 0.21
N TYR A 113 8.92 0.74 -0.14
CA TYR A 113 9.43 1.78 -1.03
C TYR A 113 9.44 3.14 -0.35
N LEU A 114 10.54 3.89 -0.54
CA LEU A 114 10.81 5.17 0.12
C LEU A 114 10.94 6.33 -0.88
N ASN A 115 10.12 6.30 -1.93
CA ASN A 115 10.27 7.25 -3.04
C ASN A 115 9.92 8.70 -2.64
N GLY A 116 9.02 8.88 -1.68
CA GLY A 116 8.66 10.20 -1.14
C GLY A 116 9.76 10.80 -0.27
N SER A 117 10.24 10.05 0.71
CA SER A 117 11.29 10.50 1.64
C SER A 117 12.63 10.69 0.94
N CYS A 118 12.96 9.83 -0.03
CA CYS A 118 14.23 9.91 -0.75
C CYS A 118 14.25 11.00 -1.84
N LEU A 119 13.12 11.60 -2.19
CA LEU A 119 13.05 12.72 -3.12
C LEU A 119 13.48 14.06 -2.51
N ALA A 120 13.29 14.23 -1.21
CA ALA A 120 13.51 15.51 -0.54
C ALA A 120 14.98 15.94 -0.52
N GLY A 121 15.93 15.02 -0.68
CA GLY A 121 17.37 15.27 -0.61
C GLY A 121 18.07 15.69 -1.92
N PHE A 122 17.43 15.51 -3.10
CA PHE A 122 18.11 15.70 -4.39
C PHE A 122 17.31 16.53 -5.41
N PRO A 123 17.49 17.86 -5.45
CA PRO A 123 16.73 18.72 -6.37
C PRO A 123 17.08 18.59 -7.86
N SER A 124 18.16 17.95 -8.24
CA SER A 124 18.73 18.12 -9.60
C SER A 124 19.16 16.87 -10.36
N ASP A 125 19.13 15.68 -9.79
CA ASP A 125 19.53 14.49 -10.54
C ASP A 125 18.31 13.73 -11.11
N HIS A 126 18.18 13.75 -12.44
CA HIS A 126 17.13 13.09 -13.20
C HIS A 126 17.23 11.53 -13.19
N ARG A 127 18.23 10.96 -12.51
CA ARG A 127 18.44 9.52 -12.40
C ARG A 127 17.92 8.99 -11.08
N ARG A 128 16.66 9.26 -10.78
CA ARG A 128 16.02 8.76 -9.57
C ARG A 128 15.87 7.24 -9.65
N ARG A 129 16.53 6.54 -8.76
CA ARG A 129 16.27 5.12 -8.54
C ARG A 129 15.28 5.01 -7.39
N ALA A 130 14.24 4.22 -7.59
CA ALA A 130 13.37 3.84 -6.49
C ALA A 130 14.22 3.15 -5.39
N VAL A 131 14.00 3.51 -4.14
CA VAL A 131 14.56 2.75 -3.00
C VAL A 131 13.53 1.69 -2.67
N LEU A 132 13.88 0.45 -2.95
CA LEU A 132 13.04 -0.73 -2.73
C LEU A 132 13.77 -1.67 -1.80
N MET A 133 13.08 -2.17 -0.78
CA MET A 133 13.60 -3.15 0.17
C MET A 133 12.59 -4.28 0.31
N GLU A 134 13.04 -5.52 0.21
CA GLU A 134 12.21 -6.72 0.34
C GLU A 134 12.15 -7.17 1.80
N ALA A 135 10.99 -7.62 2.25
CA ALA A 135 10.86 -8.23 3.58
C ALA A 135 11.56 -9.58 3.62
N VAL A 136 12.50 -9.75 4.55
CA VAL A 136 13.32 -10.95 4.73
C VAL A 136 13.22 -11.53 6.15
N GLY A 137 12.37 -10.98 7.00
CA GLY A 137 12.18 -11.42 8.38
C GLY A 137 10.96 -10.76 9.02
N GLY A 138 10.61 -11.24 10.20
CA GLY A 138 9.40 -10.80 10.92
C GLY A 138 8.15 -11.54 10.47
N THR A 139 6.99 -11.01 10.85
CA THR A 139 5.70 -11.63 10.54
C THR A 139 4.64 -10.62 10.12
N ILE A 140 3.66 -11.11 9.35
CA ILE A 140 2.39 -10.43 9.13
C ILE A 140 1.25 -11.31 9.60
N THR A 141 0.27 -10.74 10.28
CA THR A 141 -0.96 -11.41 10.70
C THR A 141 -2.14 -10.71 10.06
N PHE A 142 -2.98 -11.44 9.36
CA PHE A 142 -4.25 -10.91 8.85
C PHE A 142 -5.37 -11.24 9.85
N ASP A 143 -6.03 -10.21 10.38
CA ASP A 143 -7.25 -10.36 11.18
C ASP A 143 -8.48 -10.44 10.28
N ALA A 144 -8.43 -9.79 9.12
CA ALA A 144 -9.40 -9.91 8.03
C ALA A 144 -8.71 -9.83 6.67
N ILE A 145 -9.27 -10.56 5.68
CA ILE A 145 -8.87 -10.45 4.28
C ILE A 145 -10.07 -10.68 3.37
N TYR A 146 -10.18 -9.88 2.32
CA TYR A 146 -11.20 -10.05 1.30
C TYR A 146 -10.92 -11.27 0.44
N ALA A 147 -11.77 -12.29 0.55
CA ALA A 147 -11.72 -13.53 -0.23
C ALA A 147 -13.13 -13.88 -0.70
N PRO A 148 -13.59 -13.33 -1.84
CA PRO A 148 -15.00 -13.42 -2.27
C PRO A 148 -15.47 -14.84 -2.58
N ASP A 149 -14.55 -15.75 -2.88
CA ASP A 149 -14.88 -17.16 -3.14
C ASP A 149 -15.18 -17.92 -1.84
N VAL A 150 -14.66 -17.44 -0.71
CA VAL A 150 -14.86 -18.02 0.63
C VAL A 150 -15.98 -17.28 1.37
N GLU A 151 -15.91 -15.95 1.38
CA GLU A 151 -16.86 -15.08 2.08
C GLU A 151 -17.19 -13.83 1.26
N PRO A 152 -18.19 -13.91 0.37
CA PRO A 152 -18.45 -12.83 -0.61
C PRO A 152 -18.98 -11.51 0.00
N GLY A 153 -19.39 -11.53 1.27
CA GLY A 153 -20.02 -10.38 1.95
C GLY A 153 -19.06 -9.52 2.78
N ASP A 154 -17.83 -9.95 3.00
CA ASP A 154 -16.88 -9.24 3.86
C ASP A 154 -15.75 -8.57 3.04
N PRO A 155 -15.81 -7.26 2.78
CA PRO A 155 -14.78 -6.54 2.05
C PRO A 155 -13.61 -6.07 2.93
N GLY A 156 -13.58 -6.39 4.23
CA GLY A 156 -12.56 -5.95 5.17
C GLY A 156 -11.19 -6.57 4.89
N ILE A 157 -10.16 -5.76 5.06
CA ILE A 157 -8.76 -6.19 5.05
C ILE A 157 -8.10 -5.51 6.25
N GLU A 158 -7.63 -6.31 7.21
CA GLU A 158 -6.95 -5.84 8.41
C GLU A 158 -5.70 -6.69 8.63
N ALA A 159 -4.57 -6.04 8.90
CA ALA A 159 -3.32 -6.74 9.14
C ALA A 159 -2.41 -6.00 10.12
N GLU A 160 -1.63 -6.79 10.85
CA GLU A 160 -0.57 -6.36 11.76
C GLU A 160 0.78 -6.87 11.27
N LEU A 161 1.77 -5.99 11.29
CA LEU A 161 3.18 -6.25 11.02
C LEU A 161 3.93 -6.31 12.34
N ASP A 162 4.69 -7.37 12.56
CA ASP A 162 5.51 -7.49 13.76
C ASP A 162 6.98 -7.72 13.38
N GLN A 163 7.82 -6.73 13.75
CA GLN A 163 9.27 -6.73 13.54
C GLN A 163 9.70 -7.13 12.13
N VAL A 164 8.98 -6.61 11.12
CA VAL A 164 9.29 -6.93 9.71
C VAL A 164 10.61 -6.28 9.32
N VAL A 165 11.56 -7.12 8.95
CA VAL A 165 12.90 -6.73 8.50
C VAL A 165 12.92 -6.62 6.99
N PHE A 166 13.27 -5.43 6.50
CA PHE A 166 13.41 -5.13 5.07
C PHE A 166 14.87 -4.91 4.71
N VAL A 167 15.29 -5.40 3.55
CA VAL A 167 16.66 -5.26 3.06
C VAL A 167 16.65 -5.03 1.55
N ASP A 168 17.47 -4.10 1.08
CA ASP A 168 17.88 -4.05 -0.32
C ASP A 168 19.04 -5.04 -0.53
N SER A 169 18.80 -6.11 -1.26
CA SER A 169 19.80 -7.18 -1.46
C SER A 169 21.07 -6.71 -2.17
N ALA A 170 21.02 -5.60 -2.90
CA ALA A 170 22.18 -5.01 -3.57
C ALA A 170 23.03 -4.14 -2.64
N MET A 171 22.44 -3.58 -1.57
CA MET A 171 23.09 -2.63 -0.65
C MET A 171 22.63 -2.84 0.81
N PRO A 172 22.82 -4.04 1.38
CA PRO A 172 22.21 -4.40 2.67
C PRO A 172 22.71 -3.58 3.86
N GLU A 173 23.92 -3.07 3.81
CA GLU A 173 24.49 -2.24 4.87
C GLU A 173 23.96 -0.80 4.84
N GLU A 174 23.67 -0.27 3.64
CA GLU A 174 23.21 1.09 3.44
C GLU A 174 21.69 1.21 3.37
N ARG A 175 20.97 0.10 3.11
CA ARG A 175 19.51 0.10 2.93
C ARG A 175 18.85 -1.06 3.62
N HIS A 176 18.34 -0.78 4.81
CA HIS A 176 17.57 -1.73 5.60
C HIS A 176 16.55 -1.02 6.48
N ALA A 177 15.54 -1.74 6.92
CA ALA A 177 14.53 -1.22 7.84
C ALA A 177 14.00 -2.34 8.75
N THR A 178 13.45 -1.94 9.90
CA THR A 178 12.63 -2.82 10.74
C THR A 178 11.38 -2.06 11.14
N LEU A 179 10.25 -2.54 10.70
CA LEU A 179 8.96 -1.88 10.89
C LEU A 179 7.96 -2.79 11.60
N SER A 180 7.13 -2.18 12.44
CA SER A 180 5.95 -2.80 13.04
C SER A 180 4.76 -1.85 12.93
N GLY A 181 3.55 -2.39 13.03
CA GLY A 181 2.35 -1.57 12.99
C GLY A 181 1.16 -2.30 12.40
N ARG A 182 0.08 -1.57 12.16
CA ARG A 182 -1.16 -2.13 11.65
C ARG A 182 -1.81 -1.22 10.63
N PHE A 183 -2.65 -1.82 9.80
CA PHE A 183 -3.50 -1.08 8.87
C PHE A 183 -4.83 -1.81 8.66
N SER A 184 -5.84 -1.04 8.30
CA SER A 184 -7.15 -1.56 7.87
C SER A 184 -7.65 -0.78 6.66
N LEU A 185 -8.33 -1.47 5.75
CA LEU A 185 -8.99 -0.87 4.59
C LEU A 185 -10.17 -1.73 4.13
N PHE A 186 -11.02 -1.15 3.30
CA PHE A 186 -12.09 -1.90 2.64
C PHE A 186 -11.75 -2.13 1.17
N TYR A 187 -11.89 -3.38 0.72
CA TYR A 187 -11.84 -3.69 -0.70
C TYR A 187 -13.02 -3.06 -1.42
N GLN A 188 -12.76 -2.22 -2.39
CA GLN A 188 -13.79 -1.61 -3.22
C GLN A 188 -13.66 -2.09 -4.66
N ARG A 189 -14.74 -2.66 -5.21
CA ARG A 189 -14.81 -2.97 -6.63
C ARG A 189 -14.96 -1.65 -7.39
N GLY A 190 -13.97 -1.31 -8.19
CA GLY A 190 -13.99 -0.16 -9.08
C GLY A 190 -12.86 -0.30 -10.09
N ALA A 191 -12.87 0.51 -11.13
CA ALA A 191 -11.68 0.61 -11.97
C ALA A 191 -10.50 0.95 -11.04
N PRO A 192 -9.34 0.29 -11.18
CA PRO A 192 -8.18 0.61 -10.37
C PRO A 192 -7.96 2.11 -10.46
N ALA A 193 -7.75 2.75 -9.32
CA ALA A 193 -7.63 4.21 -9.21
C ALA A 193 -6.54 4.77 -10.13
N GLN A 194 -5.61 3.92 -10.57
CA GLN A 194 -4.69 4.17 -11.69
C GLN A 194 -4.12 2.85 -12.22
N ARG A 195 -4.17 2.67 -13.54
CA ARG A 195 -3.21 1.79 -14.20
C ARG A 195 -1.89 2.56 -14.22
N PHE A 196 -0.89 2.01 -13.56
CA PHE A 196 0.48 2.52 -13.70
C PHE A 196 0.97 2.21 -15.11
N PRO A 197 1.67 3.17 -15.75
CA PRO A 197 2.27 2.95 -17.06
C PRO A 197 3.35 1.90 -17.04
#